data_5fac1a25e00050eb20d8bced967d182e
#
_entry.id   5fac1a25e00050eb20d8bced967d182e
#
_cell.length_a   1.000
_cell.length_b   1.000
_cell.length_c   1.000
_cell.angle_alpha   90.00
_cell.angle_beta   90.00
_cell.angle_gamma   90.00
#
_symmetry.space_group_name_H-M   'P 1'
#
loop_
_entity.id
_entity.type
_entity.pdbx_description
1 polymer ?
#
loop_
_entity_poly.entity_id
_entity_poly.type
_entity_poly.pdbx_seq_one_letter_code
_entity_poly.pdbx_strand_id
1 'polypeptide(L)'
;ELSDICKKAGAGCLYDFDAIENIYEDRAAFPHSKAFYLDEEYSGESIISKLSRIRKYMDNKNADIHIMATLDDICWTFNIRGCDVECNPVIMAYSVITKDEAYIYTDKDRFDDKTLAKFGEACVEVLPYDSIYEDIARMNGKVLIDKRRVNMRIYQLIQSGRDVEAVLSDNPAMLFKAIKNETEIRNLYSIHVDDGVAVTKFIFWLKKNVASGNITEADAAAYLDNLRSNIKDYIELSFDTISAYNENAAMMHYHADETNAAVLKPEGMLLVDSGGQYMRGTTDITRTIALGPVTDEMKMYYTLTLKGMLSLANAKFLKGCNGFSLDILARAPLWNVGMDYRCGTGHGIGYLLNVHESPNGFRWKHNPGKNDLAVIEEGMVTSDEPGVYIEGRFGIRIENEIVCLKDFDNEYGTFLKFDMLTVVPIDLELVDVNYLDAVDIERLNKYQERVYKTLESYFDGEEKNMLREATRPVGV
;
A
#
# COMPACT_ATOMS: atom_id res chain seq x y z
N GLU A 1 25.40 6.90 -12.60
CA GLU A 1 25.47 5.48 -13.06
C GLU A 1 25.36 5.39 -14.59
N LEU A 2 24.25 5.85 -15.21
CA LEU A 2 24.12 5.87 -16.67
C LEU A 2 25.21 6.72 -17.33
N SER A 3 25.53 7.90 -16.80
CA SER A 3 26.63 8.76 -17.26
C SER A 3 27.98 8.05 -17.21
N ASP A 4 28.25 7.25 -16.16
CA ASP A 4 29.50 6.49 -16.04
C ASP A 4 29.58 5.33 -17.04
N ILE A 5 28.44 4.68 -17.31
CA ILE A 5 28.32 3.67 -18.36
C ILE A 5 28.59 4.29 -19.74
N CYS A 6 27.94 5.41 -20.04
CA CYS A 6 28.15 6.14 -21.30
C CYS A 6 29.60 6.59 -21.48
N LYS A 7 30.23 7.15 -20.43
CA LYS A 7 31.64 7.54 -20.47
C LYS A 7 32.58 6.36 -20.76
N LYS A 8 32.32 5.20 -20.10
CA LYS A 8 33.07 3.96 -20.35
C LYS A 8 32.90 3.44 -21.77
N ALA A 9 31.74 3.68 -22.38
CA ALA A 9 31.43 3.34 -23.76
C ALA A 9 31.88 4.40 -24.79
N GLY A 10 32.53 5.49 -24.35
CA GLY A 10 32.91 6.61 -25.22
C GLY A 10 31.76 7.45 -25.75
N ALA A 11 30.59 7.39 -25.09
CA ALA A 11 29.38 8.12 -25.45
C ALA A 11 29.12 9.31 -24.51
N GLY A 12 28.45 10.33 -24.99
CA GLY A 12 27.93 11.44 -24.18
C GLY A 12 26.50 11.19 -23.72
N CYS A 13 26.10 11.84 -22.62
CA CYS A 13 24.70 11.90 -22.18
C CYS A 13 24.19 13.35 -22.35
N LEU A 14 23.02 13.51 -22.98
CA LEU A 14 22.26 14.76 -22.99
C LEU A 14 21.22 14.70 -21.88
N TYR A 15 21.11 15.75 -21.07
CA TYR A 15 20.21 15.81 -19.91
C TYR A 15 19.12 16.86 -20.04
N ASP A 16 19.27 17.78 -20.97
CA ASP A 16 18.44 18.97 -21.24
C ASP A 16 17.65 18.86 -22.56
N PHE A 17 17.49 17.64 -23.04
CA PHE A 17 16.80 17.36 -24.30
C PHE A 17 15.58 16.44 -24.03
N ASP A 18 14.38 16.99 -24.27
CA ASP A 18 13.15 16.20 -24.31
C ASP A 18 12.94 15.65 -25.71
N ALA A 19 13.31 14.38 -25.91
CA ALA A 19 13.18 13.72 -27.20
C ALA A 19 11.72 13.49 -27.64
N ILE A 20 10.79 13.61 -26.70
CA ILE A 20 9.37 13.28 -26.90
C ILE A 20 8.55 14.53 -27.25
N GLU A 21 8.99 15.72 -26.84
CA GLU A 21 8.27 16.99 -26.97
C GLU A 21 7.79 17.27 -28.43
N ASN A 22 8.61 16.90 -29.40
CA ASN A 22 8.29 17.15 -30.84
C ASN A 22 7.61 15.93 -31.52
N ILE A 23 7.39 14.83 -30.82
CA ILE A 23 6.85 13.57 -31.36
C ILE A 23 5.46 13.29 -30.81
N TYR A 24 5.22 13.65 -29.56
CA TYR A 24 3.98 13.38 -28.85
C TYR A 24 3.10 14.63 -28.81
N GLU A 25 2.33 14.85 -29.89
CA GLU A 25 1.45 16.03 -30.06
C GLU A 25 0.30 16.04 -29.04
N ASP A 26 -0.22 14.87 -28.63
CA ASP A 26 -1.33 14.70 -27.69
C ASP A 26 -0.85 14.55 -26.23
N ARG A 27 0.27 15.13 -25.86
CA ARG A 27 0.79 15.06 -24.49
C ARG A 27 -0.23 15.61 -23.49
N ALA A 28 -0.58 14.81 -22.49
CA ALA A 28 -1.51 15.20 -21.44
C ALA A 28 -1.04 16.48 -20.74
N ALA A 29 -1.98 17.36 -20.42
CA ALA A 29 -1.70 18.55 -19.64
C ALA A 29 -1.15 18.18 -18.25
N PHE A 30 -0.35 19.07 -17.67
CA PHE A 30 0.14 18.88 -16.31
C PHE A 30 -1.06 18.80 -15.35
N PRO A 31 -1.12 17.78 -14.46
CA PRO A 31 -2.24 17.60 -13.58
C PRO A 31 -2.45 18.80 -12.63
N HIS A 32 -3.70 19.19 -12.45
CA HIS A 32 -4.05 20.37 -11.63
C HIS A 32 -5.36 20.13 -10.86
N SER A 33 -5.41 19.09 -10.04
CA SER A 33 -6.54 18.82 -9.16
C SER A 33 -6.60 19.81 -7.99
N LYS A 34 -7.78 20.02 -7.42
CA LYS A 34 -7.90 20.70 -6.14
C LYS A 34 -7.33 19.82 -5.03
N ALA A 35 -6.72 20.46 -4.05
CA ALA A 35 -6.20 19.79 -2.87
C ALA A 35 -7.06 20.15 -1.64
N PHE A 36 -7.16 19.20 -0.72
CA PHE A 36 -7.87 19.41 0.56
C PHE A 36 -6.92 19.13 1.73
N TYR A 37 -7.20 19.77 2.85
CA TYR A 37 -6.50 19.55 4.10
C TYR A 37 -7.06 18.31 4.81
N LEU A 38 -6.21 17.40 5.19
CA LEU A 38 -6.54 16.23 5.99
C LEU A 38 -6.52 16.63 7.47
N ASP A 39 -7.67 16.89 8.04
CA ASP A 39 -7.81 17.33 9.42
C ASP A 39 -7.19 16.37 10.43
N GLU A 40 -6.82 16.88 11.60
CA GLU A 40 -6.10 16.11 12.63
C GLU A 40 -6.93 14.97 13.25
N GLU A 41 -8.26 14.99 13.08
CA GLU A 41 -9.11 13.85 13.44
C GLU A 41 -8.81 12.59 12.57
N TYR A 42 -8.24 12.80 11.37
CA TYR A 42 -7.79 11.75 10.47
C TYR A 42 -6.28 11.56 10.54
N SER A 43 -5.49 12.62 10.40
CA SER A 43 -4.03 12.57 10.33
C SER A 43 -3.34 12.36 11.69
N GLY A 44 -4.01 12.65 12.80
CA GLY A 44 -3.52 12.48 14.16
C GLY A 44 -2.34 13.37 14.56
N GLU A 45 -1.76 14.15 13.62
CA GLU A 45 -0.60 14.99 13.87
C GLU A 45 -0.65 16.27 13.03
N SER A 46 -0.37 17.42 13.64
CA SER A 46 -0.35 18.72 12.94
C SER A 46 0.89 18.90 12.04
N ILE A 47 0.78 19.80 11.04
CA ILE A 47 1.93 20.21 10.20
C ILE A 47 3.11 20.67 11.05
N ILE A 48 2.85 21.49 12.07
CA ILE A 48 3.88 22.04 12.97
C ILE A 48 4.66 20.91 13.65
N SER A 49 3.96 19.90 14.15
CA SER A 49 4.60 18.73 14.78
C SER A 49 5.45 17.95 13.79
N LYS A 50 4.94 17.65 12.60
CA LYS A 50 5.68 16.95 11.54
C LYS A 50 6.93 17.72 11.10
N LEU A 51 6.82 19.02 10.87
CA LEU A 51 7.95 19.88 10.54
C LEU A 51 9.00 19.89 11.66
N SER A 52 8.57 19.93 12.93
CA SER A 52 9.48 19.87 14.08
C SER A 52 10.29 18.56 14.10
N ARG A 53 9.65 17.41 13.80
CA ARG A 53 10.34 16.10 13.70
C ARG A 53 11.35 16.09 12.55
N ILE A 54 10.99 16.63 11.39
CA ILE A 54 11.88 16.72 10.23
C ILE A 54 13.07 17.64 10.55
N ARG A 55 12.84 18.81 11.13
CA ARG A 55 13.90 19.74 11.53
C ARG A 55 14.86 19.12 12.54
N LYS A 56 14.34 18.39 13.53
CA LYS A 56 15.19 17.63 14.47
C LYS A 56 16.06 16.58 13.75
N TYR A 57 15.53 15.92 12.72
CA TYR A 57 16.33 15.00 11.90
C TYR A 57 17.40 15.76 11.11
N MET A 58 17.06 16.91 10.52
CA MET A 58 18.04 17.78 9.82
C MET A 58 19.17 18.20 10.75
N ASP A 59 18.86 18.62 12.00
CA ASP A 59 19.87 18.99 13.00
C ASP A 59 20.81 17.82 13.31
N ASN A 60 20.27 16.61 13.49
CA ASN A 60 21.07 15.39 13.73
C ASN A 60 21.99 15.04 12.55
N LYS A 61 21.62 15.45 11.33
CA LYS A 61 22.44 15.30 10.12
C LYS A 61 23.32 16.52 9.82
N ASN A 62 23.27 17.56 10.69
CA ASN A 62 23.95 18.82 10.48
C ASN A 62 23.60 19.46 9.13
N ALA A 63 22.31 19.45 8.79
CA ALA A 63 21.75 20.01 7.55
C ALA A 63 20.96 21.29 7.86
N ASP A 64 21.08 22.28 6.99
CA ASP A 64 20.39 23.57 7.12
C ASP A 64 19.06 23.57 6.33
N ILE A 65 19.03 22.82 5.24
CA ILE A 65 17.91 22.77 4.29
C ILE A 65 17.61 21.30 3.97
N HIS A 66 16.34 20.95 3.80
CA HIS A 66 15.92 19.66 3.27
C HIS A 66 15.03 19.84 2.03
N ILE A 67 15.33 19.12 0.94
CA ILE A 67 14.54 19.13 -0.29
C ILE A 67 13.82 17.79 -0.44
N MET A 68 12.51 17.86 -0.58
CA MET A 68 11.64 16.72 -0.90
C MET A 68 11.08 16.82 -2.32
N ALA A 69 11.07 15.70 -3.05
CA ALA A 69 10.49 15.59 -4.38
C ALA A 69 9.58 14.36 -4.53
N THR A 70 9.31 13.63 -3.45
CA THR A 70 8.36 12.53 -3.39
C THR A 70 7.00 13.04 -2.97
N LEU A 71 5.98 12.80 -3.81
CA LEU A 71 4.64 13.39 -3.63
C LEU A 71 3.97 12.93 -2.34
N ASP A 72 4.06 11.64 -2.02
CA ASP A 72 3.51 11.07 -0.79
C ASP A 72 4.14 11.70 0.47
N ASP A 73 5.46 11.86 0.48
CA ASP A 73 6.19 12.45 1.62
C ASP A 73 5.80 13.92 1.82
N ILE A 74 5.60 14.66 0.72
CA ILE A 74 5.13 16.05 0.73
C ILE A 74 3.69 16.10 1.25
N CYS A 75 2.80 15.32 0.66
CA CYS A 75 1.39 15.30 1.03
C CYS A 75 1.19 14.88 2.50
N TRP A 76 1.97 13.90 2.98
CA TRP A 76 1.97 13.54 4.39
C TRP A 76 2.45 14.68 5.29
N THR A 77 3.58 15.30 4.94
CA THR A 77 4.21 16.35 5.77
C THR A 77 3.28 17.55 5.98
N PHE A 78 2.56 17.95 4.93
CA PHE A 78 1.71 19.14 4.95
C PHE A 78 0.22 18.83 5.18
N ASN A 79 -0.14 17.59 5.51
CA ASN A 79 -1.53 17.16 5.70
C ASN A 79 -2.45 17.53 4.52
N ILE A 80 -1.98 17.35 3.31
CA ILE A 80 -2.76 17.61 2.09
C ILE A 80 -2.95 16.35 1.26
N ARG A 81 -4.07 16.30 0.55
CA ARG A 81 -4.38 15.26 -0.43
C ARG A 81 -4.97 15.90 -1.69
N GLY A 82 -4.85 15.24 -2.81
CA GLY A 82 -5.44 15.66 -4.09
C GLY A 82 -5.54 14.46 -5.02
N CYS A 83 -5.87 14.65 -6.29
CA CYS A 83 -6.11 13.58 -7.26
C CYS A 83 -5.29 13.79 -8.54
N ASP A 84 -4.03 14.22 -8.43
CA ASP A 84 -3.16 14.41 -9.61
C ASP A 84 -2.63 13.09 -10.16
N VAL A 85 -2.62 12.04 -9.34
CA VAL A 85 -2.22 10.69 -9.73
C VAL A 85 -3.39 9.76 -9.42
N GLU A 86 -3.80 8.97 -10.40
CA GLU A 86 -4.89 8.00 -10.25
C GLU A 86 -4.55 6.98 -9.17
N CYS A 87 -5.52 6.63 -8.35
CA CYS A 87 -5.40 5.71 -7.22
C CYS A 87 -4.37 6.11 -6.14
N ASN A 88 -3.81 7.32 -6.23
CA ASN A 88 -2.88 7.84 -5.23
C ASN A 88 -3.23 9.30 -4.90
N PRO A 89 -3.82 9.60 -3.75
CA PRO A 89 -4.38 10.92 -3.45
C PRO A 89 -3.30 11.96 -3.12
N VAL A 90 -2.50 12.32 -4.11
CA VAL A 90 -1.41 13.28 -4.02
C VAL A 90 -1.58 14.45 -4.99
N ILE A 91 -0.78 15.49 -4.79
CA ILE A 91 -0.61 16.60 -5.76
C ILE A 91 0.81 16.65 -6.28
N MET A 92 0.97 17.15 -7.48
CA MET A 92 2.29 17.45 -8.06
C MET A 92 2.91 18.64 -7.35
N ALA A 93 3.98 18.38 -6.60
CA ALA A 93 4.67 19.41 -5.82
C ALA A 93 6.13 19.06 -5.56
N TYR A 94 6.93 20.08 -5.25
CA TYR A 94 8.19 19.95 -4.53
C TYR A 94 8.08 20.64 -3.17
N SER A 95 9.03 20.36 -2.28
CA SER A 95 9.11 21.08 -1.02
C SER A 95 10.56 21.33 -0.59
N VAL A 96 10.73 22.49 0.06
CA VAL A 96 11.97 22.88 0.73
C VAL A 96 11.64 23.23 2.16
N ILE A 97 12.35 22.63 3.10
CA ILE A 97 12.21 22.88 4.54
C ILE A 97 13.52 23.46 5.05
N THR A 98 13.44 24.62 5.68
CA THR A 98 14.54 25.26 6.41
C THR A 98 14.35 25.13 7.91
N LYS A 99 15.24 25.71 8.72
CA LYS A 99 15.12 25.71 10.19
C LYS A 99 13.87 26.41 10.68
N ASP A 100 13.42 27.44 9.98
CA ASP A 100 12.34 28.32 10.45
C ASP A 100 11.10 28.26 9.54
N GLU A 101 11.25 28.07 8.24
CA GLU A 101 10.21 28.15 7.22
C GLU A 101 10.11 26.84 6.42
N ALA A 102 9.02 26.67 5.72
CA ALA A 102 8.84 25.60 4.75
C ALA A 102 8.13 26.13 3.50
N TYR A 103 8.46 25.56 2.37
CA TYR A 103 7.93 25.96 1.06
C TYR A 103 7.35 24.77 0.34
N ILE A 104 6.17 24.96 -0.27
CA ILE A 104 5.54 24.02 -1.18
C ILE A 104 5.54 24.67 -2.57
N TYR A 105 6.16 24.02 -3.53
CA TYR A 105 6.21 24.48 -4.92
C TYR A 105 5.10 23.80 -5.72
N THR A 106 4.00 24.51 -5.89
CA THR A 106 2.80 24.11 -6.65
C THR A 106 1.94 25.35 -6.90
N ASP A 107 0.79 25.20 -7.59
CA ASP A 107 -0.10 26.31 -7.83
C ASP A 107 -0.98 26.60 -6.60
N LYS A 108 -0.96 27.85 -6.14
CA LYS A 108 -1.65 28.27 -4.91
C LYS A 108 -3.17 28.14 -4.99
N ASP A 109 -3.75 28.25 -6.18
CA ASP A 109 -5.19 28.15 -6.41
C ASP A 109 -5.76 26.73 -6.24
N ARG A 110 -4.89 25.72 -6.03
CA ARG A 110 -5.29 24.36 -5.64
C ARG A 110 -5.93 24.30 -4.26
N PHE A 111 -5.58 25.25 -3.38
CA PHE A 111 -5.93 25.26 -1.97
C PHE A 111 -7.08 26.20 -1.66
N ASP A 112 -7.95 25.80 -0.78
CA ASP A 112 -8.96 26.66 -0.19
C ASP A 112 -8.38 27.57 0.91
N ASP A 113 -9.16 28.57 1.33
CA ASP A 113 -8.75 29.53 2.36
C ASP A 113 -8.44 28.86 3.71
N LYS A 114 -9.14 27.76 4.06
CA LYS A 114 -8.88 26.97 5.27
C LYS A 114 -7.49 26.36 5.24
N THR A 115 -7.13 25.71 4.13
CA THR A 115 -5.81 25.11 3.94
C THR A 115 -4.71 26.14 3.97
N LEU A 116 -4.91 27.27 3.28
CA LEU A 116 -3.92 28.37 3.28
C LEU A 116 -3.74 29.01 4.67
N ALA A 117 -4.80 29.09 5.47
CA ALA A 117 -4.69 29.54 6.86
C ALA A 117 -3.86 28.59 7.71
N LYS A 118 -4.05 27.26 7.55
CA LYS A 118 -3.24 26.24 8.22
C LYS A 118 -1.76 26.31 7.83
N PHE A 119 -1.46 26.60 6.58
CA PHE A 119 -0.09 26.85 6.13
C PHE A 119 0.51 28.09 6.79
N GLY A 120 -0.24 29.19 6.86
CA GLY A 120 0.20 30.40 7.55
C GLY A 120 0.54 30.17 9.03
N GLU A 121 -0.31 29.39 9.75
CA GLU A 121 -0.04 29.00 11.16
C GLU A 121 1.26 28.20 11.32
N ALA A 122 1.66 27.44 10.29
CA ALA A 122 2.83 26.58 10.30
C ALA A 122 4.09 27.20 9.62
N CYS A 123 4.04 28.49 9.25
CA CYS A 123 5.10 29.17 8.47
C CYS A 123 5.43 28.42 7.18
N VAL A 124 4.39 28.02 6.45
CA VAL A 124 4.48 27.37 5.14
C VAL A 124 4.03 28.35 4.07
N GLU A 125 4.84 28.56 3.04
CA GLU A 125 4.54 29.38 1.87
C GLU A 125 4.36 28.52 0.64
N VAL A 126 3.40 28.90 -0.22
CA VAL A 126 3.17 28.24 -1.52
C VAL A 126 3.77 29.08 -2.62
N LEU A 127 4.68 28.50 -3.38
CA LEU A 127 5.43 29.12 -4.48
C LEU A 127 5.10 28.42 -5.82
N PRO A 128 5.28 29.08 -6.97
CA PRO A 128 5.04 28.46 -8.27
C PRO A 128 5.90 27.21 -8.50
N TYR A 129 5.33 26.18 -9.10
CA TYR A 129 5.96 24.85 -9.25
C TYR A 129 7.38 24.92 -9.83
N ASP A 130 7.58 25.66 -10.91
CA ASP A 130 8.87 25.73 -11.63
C ASP A 130 9.92 26.61 -10.94
N SER A 131 9.54 27.47 -9.99
CA SER A 131 10.48 28.35 -9.27
C SER A 131 11.47 27.59 -8.39
N ILE A 132 11.20 26.33 -8.06
CA ILE A 132 12.09 25.45 -7.27
C ILE A 132 13.52 25.42 -7.81
N TYR A 133 13.70 25.39 -9.12
CA TYR A 133 15.03 25.28 -9.72
C TYR A 133 15.86 26.57 -9.59
N GLU A 134 15.20 27.73 -9.66
CA GLU A 134 15.83 29.02 -9.45
C GLU A 134 16.22 29.21 -7.98
N ASP A 135 15.34 28.80 -7.07
CA ASP A 135 15.58 28.91 -5.64
C ASP A 135 16.72 27.97 -5.20
N ILE A 136 16.76 26.71 -5.68
CA ILE A 136 17.87 25.81 -5.44
C ILE A 136 19.21 26.39 -5.94
N ALA A 137 19.22 27.04 -7.10
CA ALA A 137 20.43 27.65 -7.66
C ALA A 137 20.99 28.80 -6.79
N ARG A 138 20.16 29.38 -5.91
CA ARG A 138 20.52 30.49 -5.01
C ARG A 138 20.79 30.03 -3.57
N MET A 139 20.56 28.75 -3.27
CA MET A 139 20.78 28.20 -1.92
C MET A 139 22.25 28.24 -1.50
N ASN A 140 22.47 28.28 -0.20
CA ASN A 140 23.76 28.11 0.41
C ASN A 140 23.62 27.26 1.69
N GLY A 141 24.73 26.67 2.16
CA GLY A 141 24.76 25.82 3.35
C GLY A 141 24.60 24.33 3.02
N LYS A 142 24.23 23.57 4.03
CA LYS A 142 24.15 22.10 3.96
C LYS A 142 22.75 21.65 3.59
N VAL A 143 22.62 21.02 2.43
CA VAL A 143 21.34 20.60 1.85
C VAL A 143 21.18 19.09 1.92
N LEU A 144 20.22 18.62 2.73
CA LEU A 144 19.85 17.21 2.84
C LEU A 144 18.96 16.82 1.68
N ILE A 145 19.37 15.77 0.97
CA ILE A 145 18.60 15.13 -0.11
C ILE A 145 18.71 13.62 -0.06
N ASP A 146 17.62 12.93 -0.41
CA ASP A 146 17.68 11.53 -0.82
C ASP A 146 17.95 11.46 -2.32
N LYS A 147 19.18 11.14 -2.70
CA LYS A 147 19.62 11.10 -4.11
C LYS A 147 18.83 10.10 -4.98
N ARG A 148 18.10 9.16 -4.37
CA ARG A 148 17.29 8.17 -5.08
C ARG A 148 15.90 8.72 -5.40
N ARG A 149 15.49 9.81 -4.73
CA ARG A 149 14.13 10.36 -4.74
C ARG A 149 14.04 11.80 -5.29
N VAL A 150 15.16 12.45 -5.58
CA VAL A 150 15.20 13.73 -6.30
C VAL A 150 15.49 13.51 -7.77
N ASN A 151 14.98 14.39 -8.63
CA ASN A 151 15.28 14.34 -10.06
C ASN A 151 16.74 14.80 -10.34
N MET A 152 17.23 14.45 -11.53
CA MET A 152 18.61 14.74 -11.91
C MET A 152 18.92 16.24 -11.93
N ARG A 153 17.98 17.11 -12.31
CA ARG A 153 18.18 18.56 -12.36
C ARG A 153 18.41 19.14 -10.97
N ILE A 154 17.62 18.75 -9.98
CA ILE A 154 17.82 19.12 -8.58
C ILE A 154 19.20 18.65 -8.10
N TYR A 155 19.55 17.40 -8.36
CA TYR A 155 20.84 16.84 -7.96
C TYR A 155 22.02 17.60 -8.59
N GLN A 156 21.96 17.94 -9.87
CA GLN A 156 22.99 18.70 -10.57
C GLN A 156 23.14 20.13 -10.05
N LEU A 157 22.02 20.83 -9.78
CA LEU A 157 22.05 22.17 -9.21
C LEU A 157 22.77 22.20 -7.86
N ILE A 158 22.48 21.23 -6.99
CA ILE A 158 23.13 21.07 -5.69
C ILE A 158 24.63 20.77 -5.86
N GLN A 159 25.00 19.85 -6.78
CA GLN A 159 26.39 19.50 -7.01
C GLN A 159 27.23 20.61 -7.66
N SER A 160 26.60 21.49 -8.43
CA SER A 160 27.28 22.62 -9.10
C SER A 160 27.29 23.92 -8.27
N GLY A 161 26.51 23.97 -7.18
CA GLY A 161 26.47 25.14 -6.29
C GLY A 161 27.82 25.34 -5.58
N ARG A 162 28.34 26.61 -5.58
CA ARG A 162 29.66 26.89 -4.99
C ARG A 162 29.65 26.90 -3.46
N ASP A 163 28.52 27.32 -2.90
CA ASP A 163 28.33 27.51 -1.45
C ASP A 163 27.37 26.47 -0.86
N VAL A 164 27.16 25.35 -1.56
CA VAL A 164 26.25 24.26 -1.19
C VAL A 164 27.03 22.99 -0.91
N GLU A 165 26.77 22.37 0.24
CA GLU A 165 27.26 21.04 0.61
C GLU A 165 26.08 20.04 0.63
N ALA A 166 26.13 19.00 -0.20
CA ALA A 166 25.10 17.97 -0.22
C ALA A 166 25.25 16.99 0.96
N VAL A 167 24.22 16.90 1.79
CA VAL A 167 24.08 15.87 2.84
C VAL A 167 23.20 14.75 2.30
N LEU A 168 23.82 13.63 1.92
CA LEU A 168 23.10 12.49 1.36
C LEU A 168 22.54 11.61 2.49
N SER A 169 21.23 11.53 2.59
CA SER A 169 20.52 10.71 3.57
C SER A 169 19.13 10.32 3.04
N ASP A 170 18.52 9.28 3.62
CA ASP A 170 17.13 8.96 3.35
C ASP A 170 16.22 10.12 3.77
N ASN A 171 15.12 10.33 3.03
CA ASN A 171 14.10 11.28 3.42
C ASN A 171 13.44 10.84 4.74
N PRO A 172 13.50 11.66 5.82
CA PRO A 172 12.94 11.28 7.11
C PRO A 172 11.43 11.08 7.07
N ALA A 173 10.71 11.81 6.21
CA ALA A 173 9.26 11.67 6.07
C ALA A 173 8.86 10.25 5.64
N MET A 174 9.68 9.55 4.85
CA MET A 174 9.42 8.17 4.44
C MET A 174 9.24 7.22 5.64
N LEU A 175 10.12 7.29 6.64
CA LEU A 175 10.01 6.46 7.83
C LEU A 175 8.89 6.96 8.75
N PHE A 176 8.76 8.29 8.89
CA PHE A 176 7.78 8.88 9.81
C PHE A 176 6.34 8.58 9.41
N LYS A 177 6.02 8.59 8.10
CA LYS A 177 4.68 8.23 7.61
C LYS A 177 4.39 6.73 7.62
N ALA A 178 5.43 5.91 7.47
CA ALA A 178 5.28 4.46 7.54
C ALA A 178 4.87 3.99 8.95
N ILE A 179 5.26 4.70 9.99
CA ILE A 179 4.87 4.45 11.39
C ILE A 179 3.59 5.23 11.69
N LYS A 180 2.45 4.56 11.58
CA LYS A 180 1.13 5.14 11.82
C LYS A 180 0.96 5.47 13.30
N ASN A 181 0.42 6.65 13.58
CA ASN A 181 0.08 7.07 14.94
C ASN A 181 -1.21 6.41 15.42
N GLU A 182 -1.55 6.58 16.70
CA GLU A 182 -2.74 5.97 17.33
C GLU A 182 -4.06 6.35 16.63
N THR A 183 -4.17 7.57 16.12
CA THR A 183 -5.35 8.04 15.40
C THR A 183 -5.46 7.37 14.03
N GLU A 184 -4.38 7.29 13.27
CA GLU A 184 -4.35 6.60 11.99
C GLU A 184 -4.66 5.12 12.16
N ILE A 185 -4.07 4.44 13.15
CA ILE A 185 -4.37 3.02 13.46
C ILE A 185 -5.84 2.81 13.81
N ARG A 186 -6.40 3.65 14.68
CA ARG A 186 -7.83 3.57 15.04
C ARG A 186 -8.74 3.74 13.83
N ASN A 187 -8.42 4.68 12.96
CA ASN A 187 -9.16 4.93 11.72
C ASN A 187 -9.04 3.76 10.74
N LEU A 188 -7.85 3.15 10.62
CA LEU A 188 -7.64 1.94 9.81
C LEU A 188 -8.49 0.77 10.30
N TYR A 189 -8.55 0.49 11.61
CA TYR A 189 -9.46 -0.53 12.12
C TYR A 189 -10.92 -0.24 11.74
N SER A 190 -11.35 1.02 11.82
CA SER A 190 -12.70 1.42 11.47
C SER A 190 -13.02 1.22 9.99
N ILE A 191 -12.12 1.65 9.09
CA ILE A 191 -12.38 1.54 7.65
C ILE A 191 -12.33 0.10 7.16
N HIS A 192 -11.46 -0.75 7.72
CA HIS A 192 -11.42 -2.16 7.38
C HIS A 192 -12.70 -2.93 7.75
N VAL A 193 -13.47 -2.43 8.72
CA VAL A 193 -14.81 -2.98 8.98
C VAL A 193 -15.78 -2.63 7.86
N ASP A 194 -15.84 -1.35 7.45
CA ASP A 194 -16.77 -0.91 6.40
C ASP A 194 -16.41 -1.54 5.05
N ASP A 195 -15.12 -1.57 4.69
CA ASP A 195 -14.62 -2.23 3.49
C ASP A 195 -14.86 -3.75 3.55
N GLY A 196 -14.64 -4.35 4.72
CA GLY A 196 -14.92 -5.78 4.96
C GLY A 196 -16.39 -6.15 4.76
N VAL A 197 -17.32 -5.26 5.11
CA VAL A 197 -18.75 -5.41 4.80
C VAL A 197 -18.97 -5.40 3.30
N ALA A 198 -18.37 -4.46 2.56
CA ALA A 198 -18.53 -4.35 1.12
C ALA A 198 -18.00 -5.59 0.39
N VAL A 199 -16.77 -6.02 0.73
CA VAL A 199 -16.16 -7.24 0.14
C VAL A 199 -16.97 -8.50 0.51
N THR A 200 -17.46 -8.62 1.74
CA THR A 200 -18.28 -9.77 2.14
C THR A 200 -19.61 -9.81 1.40
N LYS A 201 -20.28 -8.67 1.19
CA LYS A 201 -21.49 -8.56 0.36
C LYS A 201 -21.22 -8.96 -1.09
N PHE A 202 -20.08 -8.52 -1.63
CA PHE A 202 -19.65 -8.93 -2.96
C PHE A 202 -19.49 -10.45 -3.08
N ILE A 203 -18.80 -11.09 -2.12
CA ILE A 203 -18.63 -12.56 -2.12
C ILE A 203 -19.98 -13.27 -2.11
N PHE A 204 -20.94 -12.81 -1.30
CA PHE A 204 -22.27 -13.40 -1.22
C PHE A 204 -23.06 -13.19 -2.51
N TRP A 205 -23.00 -11.98 -3.08
CA TRP A 205 -23.63 -11.70 -4.36
C TRP A 205 -23.04 -12.59 -5.47
N LEU A 206 -21.72 -12.71 -5.54
CA LEU A 206 -21.03 -13.51 -6.55
C LEU A 206 -21.45 -14.98 -6.47
N LYS A 207 -21.35 -15.60 -5.28
CA LYS A 207 -21.76 -17.02 -5.09
C LYS A 207 -23.22 -17.28 -5.40
N LYS A 208 -24.10 -16.32 -5.18
CA LYS A 208 -25.53 -16.43 -5.48
C LYS A 208 -25.85 -16.31 -6.98
N ASN A 209 -25.08 -15.51 -7.71
CA ASN A 209 -25.43 -15.11 -9.08
C ASN A 209 -24.56 -15.74 -10.17
N VAL A 210 -23.39 -16.31 -9.86
CA VAL A 210 -22.48 -16.88 -10.86
C VAL A 210 -23.12 -17.96 -11.72
N ALA A 211 -24.05 -18.74 -11.18
CA ALA A 211 -24.78 -19.76 -11.93
C ALA A 211 -25.68 -19.21 -13.05
N SER A 212 -25.95 -17.91 -13.10
CA SER A 212 -26.68 -17.26 -14.18
C SER A 212 -25.94 -17.30 -15.53
N GLY A 213 -24.59 -17.41 -15.50
CA GLY A 213 -23.71 -17.44 -16.66
C GLY A 213 -23.58 -16.12 -17.42
N ASN A 214 -23.98 -14.99 -16.80
CA ASN A 214 -24.01 -13.66 -17.44
C ASN A 214 -23.04 -12.67 -16.81
N ILE A 215 -22.20 -13.11 -15.84
CA ILE A 215 -21.26 -12.24 -15.12
C ILE A 215 -19.88 -12.46 -15.73
N THR A 216 -19.21 -11.38 -16.10
CA THR A 216 -17.80 -11.36 -16.52
C THR A 216 -16.90 -10.97 -15.37
N GLU A 217 -15.57 -11.12 -15.54
CA GLU A 217 -14.55 -10.58 -14.62
C GLU A 217 -14.72 -9.08 -14.42
N ALA A 218 -14.96 -8.33 -15.50
CA ALA A 218 -15.18 -6.89 -15.46
C ALA A 218 -16.47 -6.51 -14.71
N ASP A 219 -17.58 -7.26 -14.92
CA ASP A 219 -18.83 -7.04 -14.16
C ASP A 219 -18.62 -7.28 -12.66
N ALA A 220 -17.85 -8.30 -12.29
CA ALA A 220 -17.52 -8.60 -10.91
C ALA A 220 -16.70 -7.48 -10.26
N ALA A 221 -15.66 -6.97 -10.96
CA ALA A 221 -14.87 -5.82 -10.51
C ALA A 221 -15.77 -4.58 -10.33
N ALA A 222 -16.53 -4.19 -11.34
CA ALA A 222 -17.42 -3.04 -11.30
C ALA A 222 -18.46 -3.11 -10.18
N TYR A 223 -18.99 -4.32 -9.88
CA TYR A 223 -19.92 -4.50 -8.78
C TYR A 223 -19.26 -4.23 -7.41
N LEU A 224 -18.04 -4.73 -7.19
CA LEU A 224 -17.30 -4.49 -5.96
C LEU A 224 -16.93 -3.02 -5.81
N ASP A 225 -16.46 -2.39 -6.89
CA ASP A 225 -16.12 -0.95 -6.90
C ASP A 225 -17.33 -0.08 -6.57
N ASN A 226 -18.51 -0.46 -7.09
CA ASN A 226 -19.76 0.22 -6.73
C ASN A 226 -20.12 0.04 -5.25
N LEU A 227 -19.87 -1.11 -4.64
CA LEU A 227 -20.11 -1.30 -3.20
C LEU A 227 -19.19 -0.40 -2.38
N ARG A 228 -17.91 -0.28 -2.75
CA ARG A 228 -16.94 0.59 -2.09
C ARG A 228 -17.27 2.07 -2.24
N SER A 229 -17.67 2.50 -3.44
CA SER A 229 -18.03 3.91 -3.69
C SER A 229 -19.20 4.42 -2.85
N ASN A 230 -20.02 3.52 -2.29
CA ASN A 230 -21.10 3.84 -1.37
C ASN A 230 -20.67 3.88 0.11
N ILE A 231 -19.42 3.57 0.43
CA ILE A 231 -18.90 3.72 1.80
C ILE A 231 -18.72 5.21 2.09
N LYS A 232 -19.13 5.63 3.29
CA LYS A 232 -18.91 7.00 3.74
C LYS A 232 -17.41 7.34 3.71
N ASP A 233 -17.08 8.54 3.26
CA ASP A 233 -15.72 9.06 3.18
C ASP A 233 -14.84 8.39 2.11
N TYR A 234 -15.44 7.67 1.15
CA TYR A 234 -14.75 7.14 -0.03
C TYR A 234 -14.23 8.29 -0.92
N ILE A 235 -13.01 8.15 -1.41
CA ILE A 235 -12.35 9.11 -2.31
C ILE A 235 -12.22 8.52 -3.71
N GLU A 236 -11.51 7.39 -3.82
CA GLU A 236 -11.25 6.66 -5.07
C GLU A 236 -10.82 5.22 -4.77
N LEU A 237 -10.54 4.42 -5.78
CA LEU A 237 -9.88 3.13 -5.60
C LEU A 237 -8.43 3.33 -5.13
N SER A 238 -7.85 2.37 -4.42
CA SER A 238 -6.41 2.37 -4.09
C SER A 238 -5.55 1.84 -5.23
N PHE A 239 -6.15 1.07 -6.13
CA PHE A 239 -5.63 0.59 -7.43
C PHE A 239 -6.79 -0.02 -8.22
N ASP A 240 -6.57 -0.23 -9.53
CA ASP A 240 -7.56 -0.87 -10.39
C ASP A 240 -7.88 -2.28 -9.91
N THR A 241 -9.16 -2.57 -9.68
CA THR A 241 -9.60 -3.87 -9.18
C THR A 241 -9.19 -5.00 -10.13
N ILE A 242 -8.41 -5.94 -9.62
CA ILE A 242 -8.04 -7.18 -10.30
C ILE A 242 -9.16 -8.20 -10.05
N SER A 243 -9.78 -8.67 -11.11
CA SER A 243 -10.77 -9.74 -11.08
C SER A 243 -10.36 -10.78 -12.12
N ALA A 244 -9.83 -11.91 -11.67
CA ALA A 244 -9.14 -12.86 -12.53
C ALA A 244 -9.67 -14.30 -12.32
N TYR A 245 -10.28 -14.86 -13.36
CA TYR A 245 -10.89 -16.17 -13.35
C TYR A 245 -9.90 -17.25 -13.82
N ASN A 246 -9.72 -18.30 -13.01
CA ASN A 246 -8.90 -19.48 -13.32
C ASN A 246 -7.51 -19.09 -13.89
N GLU A 247 -7.24 -19.37 -15.18
CA GLU A 247 -5.93 -19.14 -15.83
C GLU A 247 -5.51 -17.67 -15.88
N ASN A 248 -6.46 -16.73 -15.93
CA ASN A 248 -6.15 -15.30 -15.92
C ASN A 248 -5.50 -14.89 -14.60
N ALA A 249 -5.83 -15.54 -13.49
CA ALA A 249 -5.25 -15.29 -12.18
C ALA A 249 -3.76 -15.72 -12.07
N ALA A 250 -3.24 -16.47 -13.05
CA ALA A 250 -1.80 -16.77 -13.11
C ALA A 250 -0.95 -15.52 -13.41
N MET A 251 -1.56 -14.46 -13.92
CA MET A 251 -0.95 -13.14 -14.12
C MET A 251 -1.27 -12.25 -12.91
N MET A 252 -0.26 -11.94 -12.09
CA MET A 252 -0.43 -11.26 -10.80
C MET A 252 -1.12 -9.89 -10.90
N HIS A 253 -0.91 -9.16 -12.00
CA HIS A 253 -1.51 -7.85 -12.27
C HIS A 253 -2.39 -7.94 -13.53
N TYR A 254 -3.27 -8.97 -13.57
CA TYR A 254 -4.24 -9.11 -14.64
C TYR A 254 -5.24 -7.95 -14.60
N HIS A 255 -5.54 -7.39 -15.74
CA HIS A 255 -6.56 -6.36 -15.88
C HIS A 255 -7.63 -6.84 -16.84
N ALA A 256 -8.85 -6.98 -16.35
CA ALA A 256 -10.02 -7.33 -17.13
C ALA A 256 -10.69 -6.06 -17.66
N ASP A 257 -10.87 -5.98 -18.98
CA ASP A 257 -11.64 -4.93 -19.64
C ASP A 257 -12.77 -5.52 -20.49
N GLU A 258 -13.58 -4.68 -21.10
CA GLU A 258 -14.72 -5.09 -21.93
C GLU A 258 -14.34 -6.01 -23.11
N THR A 259 -13.06 -6.03 -23.51
CA THR A 259 -12.58 -6.76 -24.69
C THR A 259 -11.97 -8.13 -24.34
N ASN A 260 -11.47 -8.31 -23.11
CA ASN A 260 -10.73 -9.50 -22.70
C ASN A 260 -11.38 -10.26 -21.52
N ALA A 261 -12.34 -9.68 -20.80
CA ALA A 261 -12.95 -10.27 -19.61
C ALA A 261 -13.62 -11.62 -19.89
N ALA A 262 -13.21 -12.64 -19.14
CA ALA A 262 -13.81 -13.95 -19.21
C ALA A 262 -15.20 -13.97 -18.55
N VAL A 263 -16.11 -14.77 -19.11
CA VAL A 263 -17.41 -15.06 -18.47
C VAL A 263 -17.20 -16.06 -17.35
N LEU A 264 -17.64 -15.70 -16.14
CA LEU A 264 -17.56 -16.55 -14.96
C LEU A 264 -18.52 -17.73 -15.08
N LYS A 265 -18.02 -18.91 -14.73
CA LYS A 265 -18.83 -20.13 -14.71
C LYS A 265 -18.94 -20.65 -13.27
N PRO A 266 -20.00 -21.46 -12.96
CA PRO A 266 -20.15 -22.07 -11.64
C PRO A 266 -19.16 -23.25 -11.44
N GLU A 267 -17.89 -23.01 -11.67
CA GLU A 267 -16.75 -23.94 -11.53
C GLU A 267 -15.44 -23.15 -11.35
N GLY A 268 -14.43 -23.76 -10.73
CA GLY A 268 -13.12 -23.13 -10.57
C GLY A 268 -13.09 -22.00 -9.52
N MET A 269 -12.21 -21.03 -9.72
CA MET A 269 -11.92 -19.98 -8.75
C MET A 269 -11.86 -18.61 -9.41
N LEU A 270 -12.30 -17.57 -8.69
CA LEU A 270 -12.06 -16.17 -9.01
C LEU A 270 -11.10 -15.58 -7.97
N LEU A 271 -9.97 -15.05 -8.40
CA LEU A 271 -9.11 -14.21 -7.60
C LEU A 271 -9.58 -12.76 -7.76
N VAL A 272 -9.89 -12.09 -6.65
CA VAL A 272 -10.23 -10.66 -6.62
C VAL A 272 -9.28 -9.97 -5.67
N ASP A 273 -8.53 -9.01 -6.22
CA ASP A 273 -7.60 -8.15 -5.50
C ASP A 273 -8.03 -6.70 -5.70
N SER A 274 -8.21 -5.96 -4.60
CA SER A 274 -8.93 -4.69 -4.66
C SER A 274 -8.79 -3.89 -3.38
N GLY A 275 -8.94 -2.58 -3.48
CA GLY A 275 -8.92 -1.71 -2.32
C GLY A 275 -9.49 -0.32 -2.59
N GLY A 276 -9.57 0.50 -1.57
CA GLY A 276 -10.09 1.87 -1.67
C GLY A 276 -9.31 2.87 -0.84
N GLN A 277 -9.39 4.11 -1.27
CA GLN A 277 -8.90 5.29 -0.57
C GLN A 277 -10.06 5.96 0.16
N TYR A 278 -9.93 6.14 1.46
CA TYR A 278 -10.94 6.74 2.33
C TYR A 278 -10.29 7.78 3.24
N MET A 279 -11.06 8.76 3.73
CA MET A 279 -10.53 9.72 4.72
C MET A 279 -9.89 9.03 5.93
N ARG A 280 -10.35 7.81 6.24
CA ARG A 280 -9.86 6.99 7.36
C ARG A 280 -8.70 6.06 7.00
N GLY A 281 -8.14 6.13 5.79
CA GLY A 281 -6.98 5.35 5.36
C GLY A 281 -7.16 4.66 4.03
N THR A 282 -6.24 3.77 3.70
CA THR A 282 -6.19 2.96 2.48
C THR A 282 -6.49 1.52 2.82
N THR A 283 -7.21 0.79 1.95
CA THR A 283 -7.40 -0.65 2.07
C THR A 283 -6.82 -1.39 0.87
N ASP A 284 -6.36 -2.61 1.13
CA ASP A 284 -5.79 -3.56 0.20
C ASP A 284 -6.15 -4.98 0.63
N ILE A 285 -6.79 -5.76 -0.25
CA ILE A 285 -7.23 -7.10 0.07
C ILE A 285 -7.35 -7.99 -1.15
N THR A 286 -6.83 -9.19 -1.05
CA THR A 286 -7.10 -10.26 -2.01
C THR A 286 -7.90 -11.40 -1.37
N ARG A 287 -8.92 -11.87 -2.11
CA ARG A 287 -9.60 -13.15 -1.85
C ARG A 287 -9.65 -13.99 -3.12
N THR A 288 -9.26 -15.25 -2.99
CA THR A 288 -9.58 -16.27 -4.00
C THR A 288 -10.83 -17.00 -3.56
N ILE A 289 -11.84 -17.04 -4.43
CA ILE A 289 -13.22 -17.44 -4.14
C ILE A 289 -13.59 -18.64 -5.02
N ALA A 290 -14.09 -19.72 -4.43
CA ALA A 290 -14.66 -20.84 -5.18
C ALA A 290 -15.97 -20.42 -5.86
N LEU A 291 -16.08 -20.64 -7.16
CA LEU A 291 -17.31 -20.42 -7.93
C LEU A 291 -18.13 -21.70 -8.09
N GLY A 292 -17.58 -22.84 -7.69
CA GLY A 292 -18.19 -24.18 -7.77
C GLY A 292 -17.13 -25.27 -7.59
N PRO A 293 -17.26 -26.44 -8.25
CA PRO A 293 -16.30 -27.52 -8.10
C PRO A 293 -14.86 -27.09 -8.43
N VAL A 294 -13.91 -27.45 -7.57
CA VAL A 294 -12.47 -27.20 -7.69
C VAL A 294 -11.69 -28.51 -7.55
N THR A 295 -10.48 -28.56 -8.08
CA THR A 295 -9.62 -29.74 -7.99
C THR A 295 -8.96 -29.87 -6.62
N ASP A 296 -8.52 -31.08 -6.25
CA ASP A 296 -7.76 -31.32 -5.00
C ASP A 296 -6.44 -30.55 -5.02
N GLU A 297 -5.81 -30.35 -6.19
CA GLU A 297 -4.62 -29.54 -6.33
C GLU A 297 -4.86 -28.06 -6.02
N MET A 298 -5.96 -27.49 -6.50
CA MET A 298 -6.37 -26.12 -6.16
C MET A 298 -6.55 -25.97 -4.65
N LYS A 299 -7.24 -26.91 -4.01
CA LYS A 299 -7.44 -26.93 -2.55
C LYS A 299 -6.11 -27.03 -1.80
N MET A 300 -5.21 -27.90 -2.25
CA MET A 300 -3.89 -28.05 -1.65
C MET A 300 -3.12 -26.71 -1.66
N TYR A 301 -2.98 -26.08 -2.83
CA TYR A 301 -2.23 -24.84 -2.94
C TYR A 301 -2.91 -23.67 -2.24
N TYR A 302 -4.25 -23.60 -2.27
CA TYR A 302 -4.99 -22.61 -1.49
C TYR A 302 -4.72 -22.75 0.01
N THR A 303 -4.78 -23.98 0.52
CA THR A 303 -4.58 -24.26 1.95
C THR A 303 -3.14 -23.99 2.38
N LEU A 304 -2.15 -24.32 1.55
CA LEU A 304 -0.75 -24.00 1.84
C LEU A 304 -0.47 -22.50 1.81
N THR A 305 -1.11 -21.77 0.88
CA THR A 305 -1.04 -20.30 0.84
C THR A 305 -1.68 -19.69 2.09
N LEU A 306 -2.88 -20.14 2.48
CA LEU A 306 -3.55 -19.73 3.70
C LEU A 306 -2.71 -20.02 4.96
N LYS A 307 -2.11 -21.21 5.05
CA LYS A 307 -1.20 -21.57 6.14
C LYS A 307 -0.02 -20.60 6.24
N GLY A 308 0.54 -20.20 5.11
CA GLY A 308 1.61 -19.20 5.03
C GLY A 308 1.17 -17.85 5.57
N MET A 309 0.06 -17.32 5.06
CA MET A 309 -0.53 -16.04 5.50
C MET A 309 -0.82 -16.08 7.01
N LEU A 310 -1.51 -17.09 7.51
CA LEU A 310 -1.80 -17.20 8.94
C LEU A 310 -0.54 -17.34 9.80
N SER A 311 0.53 -17.94 9.28
CA SER A 311 1.79 -18.09 10.01
C SER A 311 2.51 -16.77 10.17
N LEU A 312 2.55 -15.95 9.12
CA LEU A 312 3.17 -14.62 9.15
C LEU A 312 2.32 -13.65 10.00
N ALA A 313 1.02 -13.59 9.78
CA ALA A 313 0.12 -12.70 10.52
C ALA A 313 0.07 -12.98 12.04
N ASN A 314 0.41 -14.20 12.48
CA ASN A 314 0.49 -14.56 13.90
C ASN A 314 1.92 -14.60 14.46
N ALA A 315 2.90 -14.05 13.72
CA ALA A 315 4.28 -14.02 14.16
C ALA A 315 4.47 -13.13 15.40
N LYS A 316 5.36 -13.61 16.31
CA LYS A 316 5.96 -12.81 17.38
C LYS A 316 7.46 -12.75 17.14
N PHE A 317 8.03 -11.57 17.26
CA PHE A 317 9.44 -11.35 16.93
C PHE A 317 10.06 -10.24 17.78
N LEU A 318 11.38 -10.27 17.88
CA LEU A 318 12.12 -9.26 18.62
C LEU A 318 12.19 -7.95 17.83
N LYS A 319 12.02 -6.81 18.50
CA LYS A 319 12.27 -5.48 17.92
C LYS A 319 13.67 -5.45 17.31
N GLY A 320 13.77 -4.90 16.10
CA GLY A 320 14.98 -4.93 15.27
C GLY A 320 14.93 -5.98 14.16
N CYS A 321 13.90 -6.83 14.14
CA CYS A 321 13.66 -7.74 13.03
C CYS A 321 13.17 -6.98 11.80
N ASN A 322 13.47 -7.49 10.61
CA ASN A 322 13.02 -6.93 9.34
C ASN A 322 12.14 -7.93 8.57
N GLY A 323 11.46 -7.44 7.53
CA GLY A 323 10.58 -8.28 6.73
C GLY A 323 11.30 -9.39 5.96
N PHE A 324 12.60 -9.23 5.67
CA PHE A 324 13.42 -10.27 5.05
C PHE A 324 13.52 -11.53 5.94
N SER A 325 13.66 -11.34 7.26
CA SER A 325 13.71 -12.46 8.20
C SER A 325 12.35 -13.13 8.43
N LEU A 326 11.25 -12.39 8.26
CA LEU A 326 9.89 -12.87 8.53
C LEU A 326 9.22 -13.51 7.31
N ASP A 327 9.61 -13.17 6.10
CA ASP A 327 9.03 -13.68 4.84
C ASP A 327 8.98 -15.21 4.78
N ILE A 328 9.96 -15.89 5.36
CA ILE A 328 10.02 -17.35 5.39
C ILE A 328 8.80 -17.99 6.05
N LEU A 329 8.13 -17.30 6.97
CA LEU A 329 6.93 -17.82 7.64
C LEU A 329 5.78 -18.03 6.64
N ALA A 330 5.65 -17.15 5.66
CA ALA A 330 4.66 -17.29 4.60
C ALA A 330 5.09 -18.30 3.52
N ARG A 331 6.40 -18.39 3.20
CA ARG A 331 6.88 -19.26 2.11
C ARG A 331 7.08 -20.72 2.50
N ALA A 332 7.42 -20.98 3.76
CA ALA A 332 7.80 -22.32 4.19
C ALA A 332 6.77 -23.41 3.82
N PRO A 333 5.44 -23.20 3.96
CA PRO A 333 4.46 -24.21 3.55
C PRO A 333 4.55 -24.60 2.09
N LEU A 334 4.77 -23.63 1.19
CA LEU A 334 4.91 -23.86 -0.24
C LEU A 334 6.29 -24.46 -0.61
N TRP A 335 7.37 -23.99 0.01
CA TRP A 335 8.71 -24.53 -0.23
C TRP A 335 8.83 -25.99 0.21
N ASN A 336 8.11 -26.42 1.25
CA ASN A 336 8.09 -27.81 1.70
C ASN A 336 7.52 -28.77 0.64
N VAL A 337 6.73 -28.28 -0.31
CA VAL A 337 6.22 -29.06 -1.45
C VAL A 337 6.91 -28.73 -2.78
N GLY A 338 8.02 -27.97 -2.72
CA GLY A 338 8.82 -27.59 -3.89
C GLY A 338 8.19 -26.50 -4.76
N MET A 339 7.22 -25.76 -4.23
CA MET A 339 6.55 -24.63 -4.91
C MET A 339 7.07 -23.30 -4.34
N ASP A 340 7.13 -22.27 -5.21
CA ASP A 340 7.45 -20.89 -4.80
C ASP A 340 6.62 -19.89 -5.61
N TYR A 341 6.44 -18.69 -5.08
CA TYR A 341 5.96 -17.51 -5.80
C TYR A 341 7.10 -16.50 -5.99
N ARG A 342 7.15 -15.89 -7.18
CA ARG A 342 8.31 -15.09 -7.63
C ARG A 342 8.18 -13.58 -7.30
N CYS A 343 7.17 -13.21 -6.52
CA CYS A 343 6.94 -11.84 -6.02
C CYS A 343 7.36 -11.69 -4.54
N GLY A 344 7.24 -10.48 -4.01
CA GLY A 344 7.27 -10.24 -2.57
C GLY A 344 6.05 -10.87 -1.88
N THR A 345 6.14 -11.04 -0.58
CA THR A 345 5.02 -11.51 0.25
C THR A 345 4.18 -10.35 0.75
N GLY A 346 4.68 -9.11 0.66
CA GLY A 346 3.94 -7.94 1.09
C GLY A 346 4.78 -6.66 1.03
N HIS A 347 4.10 -5.55 1.13
CA HIS A 347 4.63 -4.19 1.08
C HIS A 347 3.99 -3.32 2.15
N GLY A 348 4.62 -2.18 2.48
CA GLY A 348 3.99 -1.19 3.34
C GLY A 348 2.76 -0.57 2.68
N ILE A 349 1.79 -0.15 3.49
CA ILE A 349 0.56 0.49 3.05
C ILE A 349 0.55 1.95 3.51
N GLY A 350 0.21 2.87 2.60
CA GLY A 350 0.03 4.29 2.91
C GLY A 350 -1.26 4.55 3.72
N TYR A 351 -1.37 5.74 4.29
CA TYR A 351 -2.60 6.21 4.93
C TYR A 351 -3.24 7.31 4.09
N LEU A 352 -4.27 6.96 3.33
CA LEU A 352 -4.84 7.82 2.28
C LEU A 352 -3.71 8.38 1.40
N LEU A 353 -2.83 7.47 0.93
CA LEU A 353 -1.67 7.67 0.07
C LEU A 353 -1.43 6.40 -0.73
N ASN A 354 -0.29 6.29 -1.41
CA ASN A 354 0.03 5.14 -2.24
C ASN A 354 -0.13 3.81 -1.48
N VAL A 355 -0.85 2.88 -2.07
CA VAL A 355 -1.02 1.53 -1.53
C VAL A 355 0.33 0.84 -1.35
N HIS A 356 1.30 1.06 -2.25
CA HIS A 356 2.67 0.58 -2.14
C HIS A 356 3.57 1.58 -1.42
N GLU A 357 3.62 1.54 -0.11
CA GLU A 357 4.43 2.45 0.70
C GLU A 357 5.77 1.83 1.12
N SER A 358 6.85 2.61 0.98
CA SER A 358 8.16 2.28 1.55
C SER A 358 8.26 2.78 3.01
N PRO A 359 9.15 2.19 3.88
CA PRO A 359 10.24 1.27 3.54
C PRO A 359 9.97 -0.20 3.86
N ASN A 360 8.92 -0.54 4.61
CA ASN A 360 8.65 -1.90 5.08
C ASN A 360 8.07 -2.82 3.99
N GLY A 361 8.17 -4.12 4.20
CA GLY A 361 7.63 -5.14 3.32
C GLY A 361 8.23 -6.51 3.62
N PHE A 362 7.62 -7.58 3.10
CA PHE A 362 8.09 -8.95 3.27
C PHE A 362 8.61 -9.48 1.94
N ARG A 363 9.88 -9.94 1.92
CA ARG A 363 10.51 -10.58 0.75
C ARG A 363 11.77 -11.34 1.15
N TRP A 364 12.04 -12.45 0.52
CA TRP A 364 13.21 -13.27 0.84
C TRP A 364 14.47 -12.89 0.04
N LYS A 365 14.33 -12.20 -1.08
CA LYS A 365 15.46 -11.71 -1.89
C LYS A 365 15.67 -10.22 -1.65
N HIS A 366 16.92 -9.86 -1.37
CA HIS A 366 17.32 -8.45 -1.37
C HIS A 366 17.28 -7.89 -2.79
N ASN A 367 16.60 -6.77 -2.97
CA ASN A 367 16.57 -6.04 -4.23
C ASN A 367 17.52 -4.84 -4.13
N PRO A 368 18.70 -4.88 -4.81
CA PRO A 368 19.64 -3.77 -4.78
C PRO A 368 18.96 -2.47 -5.23
N GLY A 369 19.06 -1.43 -4.42
CA GLY A 369 18.44 -0.12 -4.68
C GLY A 369 17.08 0.12 -4.00
N LYS A 370 16.46 -0.92 -3.39
CA LYS A 370 15.34 -0.76 -2.46
C LYS A 370 15.82 -0.88 -1.02
N ASN A 371 15.14 -0.22 -0.08
CA ASN A 371 15.43 -0.36 1.36
C ASN A 371 14.70 -1.57 1.96
N ASP A 372 14.96 -2.75 1.41
CA ASP A 372 14.29 -4.01 1.77
C ASP A 372 14.66 -4.53 3.17
N LEU A 373 15.68 -3.92 3.78
CA LEU A 373 16.20 -4.29 5.11
C LEU A 373 15.67 -3.38 6.21
N ALA A 374 14.66 -2.56 5.92
CA ALA A 374 14.02 -1.72 6.91
C ALA A 374 13.51 -2.57 8.09
N VAL A 375 13.83 -2.13 9.29
CA VAL A 375 13.34 -2.74 10.52
C VAL A 375 11.83 -2.52 10.60
N ILE A 376 11.10 -3.57 10.98
CA ILE A 376 9.67 -3.45 11.27
C ILE A 376 9.51 -2.77 12.63
N GLU A 377 8.84 -1.62 12.63
CA GLU A 377 8.55 -0.84 13.83
C GLU A 377 7.07 -0.91 14.21
N GLU A 378 6.79 -0.69 15.48
CA GLU A 378 5.42 -0.55 15.99
C GLU A 378 4.68 0.59 15.24
N GLY A 379 3.46 0.34 14.78
CA GLY A 379 2.66 1.25 13.96
C GLY A 379 2.82 1.07 12.44
N MET A 380 3.77 0.27 11.97
CA MET A 380 3.86 -0.05 10.55
C MET A 380 2.73 -0.97 10.10
N VAL A 381 2.11 -0.64 8.97
CA VAL A 381 1.11 -1.46 8.29
C VAL A 381 1.75 -2.09 7.07
N THR A 382 1.49 -3.37 6.86
CA THR A 382 2.11 -4.15 5.77
C THR A 382 1.08 -5.14 5.23
N SER A 383 1.02 -5.36 3.91
CA SER A 383 0.25 -6.46 3.33
C SER A 383 0.93 -7.81 3.66
N ASP A 384 0.11 -8.84 3.80
CA ASP A 384 0.53 -10.24 3.94
C ASP A 384 -0.23 -11.04 2.88
N GLU A 385 0.40 -11.18 1.69
CA GLU A 385 -0.22 -11.57 0.40
C GLU A 385 0.52 -12.72 -0.32
N PRO A 386 0.81 -13.83 0.34
CA PRO A 386 1.38 -14.99 -0.33
C PRO A 386 0.45 -15.51 -1.42
N GLY A 387 1.04 -16.12 -2.47
CA GLY A 387 0.25 -16.63 -3.59
C GLY A 387 0.88 -17.82 -4.29
N VAL A 388 0.15 -18.40 -5.24
CA VAL A 388 0.61 -19.43 -6.18
C VAL A 388 0.09 -19.07 -7.56
N TYR A 389 0.98 -19.07 -8.56
CA TYR A 389 0.65 -18.65 -9.93
C TYR A 389 1.17 -19.70 -10.91
N ILE A 390 0.26 -20.45 -11.54
CA ILE A 390 0.57 -21.54 -12.47
C ILE A 390 0.07 -21.16 -13.85
N GLU A 391 0.97 -20.76 -14.71
CA GLU A 391 0.70 -20.29 -16.07
C GLU A 391 -0.21 -21.24 -16.84
N GLY A 392 -1.26 -20.68 -17.47
CA GLY A 392 -2.26 -21.40 -18.24
C GLY A 392 -3.21 -22.28 -17.42
N ARG A 393 -3.21 -22.14 -16.08
CA ARG A 393 -4.04 -22.98 -15.19
C ARG A 393 -4.83 -22.20 -14.17
N PHE A 394 -4.18 -21.59 -13.17
CA PHE A 394 -4.84 -20.80 -12.12
C PHE A 394 -3.85 -19.95 -11.33
N GLY A 395 -4.37 -18.93 -10.66
CA GLY A 395 -3.68 -18.17 -9.61
C GLY A 395 -4.47 -18.18 -8.32
N ILE A 396 -3.73 -18.09 -7.22
CA ILE A 396 -4.25 -18.00 -5.85
C ILE A 396 -3.45 -16.91 -5.14
N ARG A 397 -4.13 -15.94 -4.51
CA ARG A 397 -3.59 -15.01 -3.54
C ARG A 397 -4.58 -14.88 -2.39
N ILE A 398 -4.07 -14.87 -1.17
CA ILE A 398 -4.87 -14.62 0.03
C ILE A 398 -4.15 -13.53 0.79
N GLU A 399 -4.81 -12.41 0.98
CA GLU A 399 -4.20 -11.22 1.54
C GLU A 399 -5.00 -10.62 2.68
N ASN A 400 -4.28 -10.20 3.69
CA ASN A 400 -4.74 -9.30 4.73
C ASN A 400 -3.73 -8.17 4.95
N GLU A 401 -4.20 -6.99 5.32
CA GLU A 401 -3.35 -5.98 5.94
C GLU A 401 -3.14 -6.32 7.41
N ILE A 402 -1.88 -6.17 7.86
CA ILE A 402 -1.47 -6.40 9.24
C ILE A 402 -0.74 -5.18 9.79
N VAL A 403 -1.04 -4.81 11.04
CA VAL A 403 -0.35 -3.73 11.76
C VAL A 403 0.59 -4.32 12.81
N CYS A 404 1.82 -3.78 12.85
CA CYS A 404 2.80 -4.14 13.87
C CYS A 404 2.49 -3.44 15.19
N LEU A 405 2.38 -4.21 16.28
CA LEU A 405 2.09 -3.73 17.63
C LEU A 405 3.11 -4.29 18.63
N LYS A 406 3.33 -3.55 19.72
CA LYS A 406 4.06 -4.08 20.86
C LYS A 406 3.28 -5.23 21.51
N ASP A 407 3.97 -6.33 21.84
CA ASP A 407 3.38 -7.44 22.60
C ASP A 407 3.78 -7.37 24.08
N PHE A 408 5.05 -7.58 24.42
CA PHE A 408 5.56 -7.51 25.80
C PHE A 408 7.07 -7.20 25.83
N ASP A 409 7.58 -6.90 27.03
CA ASP A 409 9.00 -6.79 27.33
C ASP A 409 9.47 -7.89 28.24
N ASN A 410 10.71 -8.37 28.06
CA ASN A 410 11.40 -9.26 28.98
C ASN A 410 12.93 -9.03 28.93
N GLU A 411 13.72 -9.92 29.57
CA GLU A 411 15.17 -9.85 29.61
C GLU A 411 15.88 -9.88 28.25
N TYR A 412 15.21 -10.40 27.20
CA TYR A 412 15.73 -10.44 25.81
C TYR A 412 15.39 -9.18 24.99
N GLY A 413 14.48 -8.33 25.50
CA GLY A 413 14.09 -7.07 24.85
C GLY A 413 12.59 -6.92 24.66
N THR A 414 12.23 -6.02 23.74
CA THR A 414 10.83 -5.76 23.34
C THR A 414 10.41 -6.75 22.26
N PHE A 415 9.33 -7.49 22.51
CA PHE A 415 8.68 -8.34 21.52
C PHE A 415 7.55 -7.58 20.84
N LEU A 416 7.49 -7.75 19.53
CA LEU A 416 6.44 -7.23 18.65
C LEU A 416 5.61 -8.40 18.12
N LYS A 417 4.39 -8.08 17.66
CA LYS A 417 3.47 -8.97 16.99
C LYS A 417 2.73 -8.24 15.88
N PHE A 418 2.05 -8.98 15.05
CA PHE A 418 1.07 -8.39 14.13
C PHE A 418 -0.35 -8.58 14.66
N ASP A 419 -1.24 -7.64 14.27
CA ASP A 419 -2.70 -7.78 14.36
C ASP A 419 -3.30 -7.52 12.98
N MET A 420 -4.30 -8.32 12.59
CA MET A 420 -4.94 -8.21 11.28
C MET A 420 -5.94 -7.07 11.28
N LEU A 421 -5.81 -6.13 10.34
CA LEU A 421 -6.79 -5.07 10.10
C LEU A 421 -7.98 -5.61 9.29
N THR A 422 -7.70 -6.44 8.28
CA THR A 422 -8.70 -7.01 7.38
C THR A 422 -9.66 -7.96 8.10
N VAL A 423 -10.96 -7.78 7.87
CA VAL A 423 -12.05 -8.57 8.46
C VAL A 423 -13.01 -9.07 7.38
N VAL A 424 -12.56 -10.02 6.56
CA VAL A 424 -13.33 -10.63 5.46
C VAL A 424 -13.22 -12.15 5.55
N PRO A 425 -14.28 -12.92 5.36
CA PRO A 425 -14.22 -14.39 5.44
C PRO A 425 -13.18 -14.99 4.50
N ILE A 426 -12.48 -16.02 4.99
CA ILE A 426 -11.71 -16.95 4.15
C ILE A 426 -12.67 -17.96 3.56
N ASP A 427 -12.54 -18.27 2.26
CA ASP A 427 -13.42 -19.23 1.59
C ASP A 427 -13.08 -20.67 1.99
N LEU A 428 -13.89 -21.24 2.87
CA LEU A 428 -13.72 -22.59 3.42
C LEU A 428 -13.97 -23.72 2.41
N GLU A 429 -14.59 -23.45 1.26
CA GLU A 429 -14.76 -24.43 0.19
C GLU A 429 -13.45 -24.82 -0.49
N LEU A 430 -12.45 -23.93 -0.39
CA LEU A 430 -11.09 -24.13 -0.90
C LEU A 430 -10.13 -24.72 0.14
N VAL A 431 -10.55 -24.89 1.40
CA VAL A 431 -9.71 -25.42 2.47
C VAL A 431 -9.78 -26.93 2.53
N ASP A 432 -8.62 -27.58 2.42
CA ASP A 432 -8.45 -29.00 2.77
C ASP A 432 -7.73 -29.12 4.10
N VAL A 433 -8.48 -29.46 5.14
CA VAL A 433 -7.98 -29.56 6.53
C VAL A 433 -6.86 -30.58 6.71
N ASN A 434 -6.66 -31.52 5.78
CA ASN A 434 -5.57 -32.49 5.83
C ASN A 434 -4.17 -31.84 5.69
N TYR A 435 -4.08 -30.62 5.16
CA TYR A 435 -2.84 -29.85 5.05
C TYR A 435 -2.61 -28.89 6.23
N LEU A 436 -3.56 -28.82 7.18
CA LEU A 436 -3.48 -27.99 8.39
C LEU A 436 -3.12 -28.81 9.60
N ASP A 437 -2.27 -28.29 10.47
CA ASP A 437 -2.07 -28.83 11.80
C ASP A 437 -3.02 -28.16 12.84
N ALA A 438 -2.96 -28.62 14.08
CA ALA A 438 -3.87 -28.10 15.12
C ALA A 438 -3.69 -26.59 15.39
N VAL A 439 -2.48 -26.07 15.21
CA VAL A 439 -2.19 -24.63 15.39
C VAL A 439 -2.77 -23.82 14.23
N ASP A 440 -2.68 -24.31 13.00
CA ASP A 440 -3.25 -23.67 11.82
C ASP A 440 -4.78 -23.62 11.91
N ILE A 441 -5.41 -24.73 12.33
CA ILE A 441 -6.86 -24.82 12.55
C ILE A 441 -7.30 -23.82 13.64
N GLU A 442 -6.57 -23.73 14.74
CA GLU A 442 -6.86 -22.77 15.80
C GLU A 442 -6.76 -21.32 15.28
N ARG A 443 -5.72 -20.98 14.51
CA ARG A 443 -5.54 -19.65 13.94
C ARG A 443 -6.65 -19.29 12.97
N LEU A 444 -7.01 -20.21 12.07
CA LEU A 444 -8.10 -20.02 11.11
C LEU A 444 -9.43 -19.82 11.84
N ASN A 445 -9.76 -20.67 12.80
CA ASN A 445 -11.00 -20.58 13.55
C ASN A 445 -11.10 -19.27 14.34
N LYS A 446 -10.00 -18.80 14.97
CA LYS A 446 -9.96 -17.52 15.67
C LYS A 446 -10.16 -16.34 14.70
N TYR A 447 -9.56 -16.40 13.51
CA TYR A 447 -9.76 -15.36 12.49
C TYR A 447 -11.23 -15.34 12.04
N GLN A 448 -11.81 -16.47 11.68
CA GLN A 448 -13.20 -16.57 11.25
C GLN A 448 -14.20 -16.14 12.35
N GLU A 449 -13.94 -16.49 13.59
CA GLU A 449 -14.73 -16.04 14.74
C GLU A 449 -14.67 -14.50 14.90
N ARG A 450 -13.47 -13.90 14.73
CA ARG A 450 -13.30 -12.45 14.76
C ARG A 450 -14.09 -11.80 13.63
N VAL A 451 -14.00 -12.31 12.40
CA VAL A 451 -14.78 -11.84 11.25
C VAL A 451 -16.27 -11.87 11.56
N TYR A 452 -16.79 -13.02 12.03
CA TYR A 452 -18.20 -13.14 12.38
C TYR A 452 -18.63 -12.10 13.43
N LYS A 453 -17.94 -12.03 14.56
CA LYS A 453 -18.26 -11.10 15.66
C LYS A 453 -18.21 -9.63 15.23
N THR A 454 -17.30 -9.28 14.34
CA THR A 454 -17.15 -7.92 13.86
C THR A 454 -18.26 -7.54 12.88
N LEU A 455 -18.62 -8.47 11.99
CA LEU A 455 -19.53 -8.16 10.87
C LEU A 455 -20.99 -8.52 11.14
N GLU A 456 -21.33 -9.37 12.11
CA GLU A 456 -22.69 -9.91 12.27
C GLU A 456 -23.81 -8.87 12.43
N SER A 457 -23.47 -7.67 12.93
CA SER A 457 -24.44 -6.58 13.10
C SER A 457 -24.75 -5.82 11.81
N TYR A 458 -23.97 -6.00 10.76
CA TYR A 458 -24.13 -5.36 9.45
C TYR A 458 -24.94 -6.21 8.47
N PHE A 459 -25.26 -7.45 8.87
CA PHE A 459 -25.99 -8.40 8.04
C PHE A 459 -27.27 -8.87 8.75
N ASP A 460 -28.32 -9.10 8.00
CA ASP A 460 -29.57 -9.65 8.49
C ASP A 460 -30.09 -10.79 7.59
N GLY A 461 -31.20 -11.42 8.00
CA GLY A 461 -31.91 -12.45 7.24
C GLY A 461 -31.01 -13.53 6.61
N GLU A 462 -31.07 -13.66 5.30
CA GLU A 462 -30.32 -14.64 4.52
C GLU A 462 -28.80 -14.38 4.57
N GLU A 463 -28.38 -13.11 4.44
CA GLU A 463 -26.96 -12.76 4.43
C GLU A 463 -26.27 -13.05 5.78
N LYS A 464 -26.96 -12.86 6.91
CA LYS A 464 -26.45 -13.25 8.22
C LYS A 464 -26.24 -14.76 8.35
N ASN A 465 -27.11 -15.55 7.71
CA ASN A 465 -26.92 -17.01 7.67
C ASN A 465 -25.74 -17.39 6.76
N MET A 466 -25.57 -16.71 5.64
CA MET A 466 -24.40 -16.89 4.76
C MET A 466 -23.11 -16.53 5.51
N LEU A 467 -23.09 -15.42 6.25
CA LEU A 467 -21.92 -15.04 7.06
C LEU A 467 -21.57 -16.11 8.10
N ARG A 468 -22.58 -16.65 8.82
CA ARG A 468 -22.37 -17.73 9.80
C ARG A 468 -21.79 -18.98 9.14
N GLU A 469 -22.29 -19.35 7.97
CA GLU A 469 -21.78 -20.51 7.22
C GLU A 469 -20.35 -20.26 6.69
N ALA A 470 -20.09 -19.08 6.14
CA ALA A 470 -18.76 -18.69 5.64
C ALA A 470 -17.69 -18.64 6.75
N THR A 471 -18.11 -18.38 7.98
CA THR A 471 -17.19 -18.25 9.14
C THR A 471 -17.28 -19.41 10.14
N ARG A 472 -17.92 -20.52 9.74
CA ARG A 472 -18.02 -21.71 10.60
C ARG A 472 -16.65 -22.28 10.94
N PRO A 473 -16.47 -22.90 12.14
CA PRO A 473 -15.21 -23.54 12.47
C PRO A 473 -14.95 -24.76 11.57
N VAL A 474 -13.66 -25.04 11.34
CA VAL A 474 -13.20 -26.23 10.62
C VAL A 474 -12.45 -27.16 11.55
N GLY A 475 -12.31 -28.43 11.18
CA GLY A 475 -11.55 -29.42 11.94
C GLY A 475 -12.18 -29.82 13.30
N VAL A 476 -13.49 -29.62 13.46
CA VAL A 476 -14.25 -29.91 14.70
C VAL A 476 -15.00 -31.24 14.55
#